data_4449c780317edcd68929b7e75749d9ab
#
_entry.id   4449c780317edcd68929b7e75749d9ab
#
_cell.length_a   1.000
_cell.length_b   1.000
_cell.length_c   1.000
_cell.angle_alpha   90.00
_cell.angle_beta   90.00
_cell.angle_gamma   90.00
#
_symmetry.space_group_name_H-M   'P 1'
#
loop_
_entity.id
_entity.type
_entity.pdbx_description
1 polymer ?
#
loop_
_entity_poly.entity_id
_entity_poly.type
_entity_poly.pdbx_seq_one_letter_code
_entity_poly.pdbx_strand_id
1 'polypeptide(L)'
;MDGLFSTTQKAFHLLLYGDAELWTIILLSFSVSLKAIFISTPFAMFLAFGLRYGKFPGRRIILTFFNSMLSIPTVVVGLFLYVLLTRQGPFGDLKLLFTQSAMVIGQMILCFPILVALGYAAIQSVDSRVWETARTLGAPSWYAILTIFYEVRYGLLAAILAGFGRVISEVGISMMVGGNIMGYTRNITTAIALET
;
A
#
# COMPACT_ATOMS: atom_id res chain seq x y z
N MET A 1 11.39 -29.42 -23.82
CA MET A 1 10.52 -28.27 -24.08
C MET A 1 9.04 -28.59 -23.81
N ASP A 2 8.66 -29.87 -23.88
CA ASP A 2 7.26 -30.31 -23.69
C ASP A 2 6.72 -30.09 -22.26
N GLY A 3 7.57 -30.06 -21.24
CA GLY A 3 7.20 -29.85 -19.87
C GLY A 3 6.65 -28.43 -19.57
N LEU A 4 7.28 -27.39 -20.10
CA LEU A 4 6.85 -25.99 -19.90
C LEU A 4 5.50 -25.72 -20.57
N PHE A 5 5.29 -26.24 -21.78
CA PHE A 5 4.04 -26.04 -22.50
C PHE A 5 2.86 -26.75 -21.80
N SER A 6 3.08 -28.01 -21.36
CA SER A 6 2.05 -28.75 -20.60
C SER A 6 1.74 -28.11 -19.24
N THR A 7 2.74 -27.57 -18.55
CA THR A 7 2.55 -26.85 -17.27
C THR A 7 1.77 -25.56 -17.47
N THR A 8 2.10 -24.78 -18.52
CA THR A 8 1.37 -23.55 -18.85
C THR A 8 -0.08 -23.87 -19.22
N GLN A 9 -0.32 -24.92 -20.00
CA GLN A 9 -1.68 -25.33 -20.37
C GLN A 9 -2.50 -25.78 -19.13
N LYS A 10 -1.89 -26.50 -18.18
CA LYS A 10 -2.52 -26.86 -16.91
C LYS A 10 -2.83 -25.63 -16.07
N ALA A 11 -1.91 -24.65 -16.00
CA ALA A 11 -2.14 -23.40 -15.27
C ALA A 11 -3.33 -22.61 -15.85
N PHE A 12 -3.42 -22.49 -17.18
CA PHE A 12 -4.57 -21.87 -17.83
C PHE A 12 -5.88 -22.64 -17.59
N HIS A 13 -5.81 -23.96 -17.60
CA HIS A 13 -6.97 -24.79 -17.32
C HIS A 13 -7.49 -24.58 -15.88
N LEU A 14 -6.60 -24.55 -14.88
CA LEU A 14 -6.96 -24.29 -13.47
C LEU A 14 -7.57 -22.89 -13.29
N LEU A 15 -7.04 -21.88 -14.00
CA LEU A 15 -7.60 -20.52 -13.99
C LEU A 15 -9.01 -20.46 -14.61
N LEU A 16 -9.22 -21.16 -15.74
CA LEU A 16 -10.49 -21.10 -16.48
C LEU A 16 -11.58 -22.00 -15.89
N TYR A 17 -11.22 -23.16 -15.35
CA TYR A 17 -12.17 -24.12 -14.76
C TYR A 17 -12.52 -23.84 -13.29
N GLY A 18 -11.94 -22.77 -12.71
CA GLY A 18 -12.41 -22.24 -11.43
C GLY A 18 -12.04 -23.08 -10.22
N ASP A 19 -10.75 -23.45 -10.08
CA ASP A 19 -10.29 -24.04 -8.83
C ASP A 19 -10.61 -23.07 -7.68
N ALA A 20 -11.48 -23.51 -6.77
CA ALA A 20 -12.00 -22.69 -5.67
C ALA A 20 -10.89 -22.21 -4.72
N GLU A 21 -9.84 -23.02 -4.54
CA GLU A 21 -8.70 -22.66 -3.70
C GLU A 21 -7.87 -21.54 -4.36
N LEU A 22 -7.55 -21.70 -5.64
CA LEU A 22 -6.79 -20.69 -6.40
C LEU A 22 -7.52 -19.35 -6.42
N TRP A 23 -8.82 -19.34 -6.67
CA TRP A 23 -9.61 -18.12 -6.66
C TRP A 23 -9.70 -17.47 -5.28
N THR A 24 -9.76 -18.27 -4.23
CA THR A 24 -9.73 -17.76 -2.84
C THR A 24 -8.41 -17.02 -2.57
N ILE A 25 -7.27 -17.58 -2.97
CA ILE A 25 -5.94 -16.97 -2.84
C ILE A 25 -5.85 -15.65 -3.62
N ILE A 26 -6.35 -15.64 -4.86
CA ILE A 26 -6.37 -14.45 -5.72
C ILE A 26 -7.22 -13.34 -5.08
N LEU A 27 -8.46 -13.65 -4.75
CA LEU A 27 -9.40 -12.69 -4.17
C LEU A 27 -8.91 -12.14 -2.83
N LEU A 28 -8.30 -12.98 -2.01
CA LEU A 28 -7.69 -12.55 -0.75
C LEU A 28 -6.56 -11.55 -0.99
N SER A 29 -5.65 -11.85 -1.94
CA SER A 29 -4.53 -10.97 -2.26
C SER A 29 -5.02 -9.58 -2.71
N PHE A 30 -5.98 -9.55 -3.62
CA PHE A 30 -6.59 -8.29 -4.07
C PHE A 30 -7.34 -7.58 -2.95
N SER A 31 -8.14 -8.30 -2.16
CA SER A 31 -8.93 -7.72 -1.06
C SER A 31 -8.04 -7.05 -0.01
N VAL A 32 -6.97 -7.71 0.43
CA VAL A 32 -6.04 -7.18 1.42
C VAL A 32 -5.29 -5.98 0.86
N SER A 33 -4.77 -6.08 -0.37
CA SER A 33 -4.03 -5.00 -1.03
C SER A 33 -4.91 -3.78 -1.31
N LEU A 34 -6.12 -3.98 -1.84
CA LEU A 34 -7.06 -2.89 -2.11
C LEU A 34 -7.52 -2.19 -0.84
N LYS A 35 -7.81 -2.93 0.24
CA LYS A 35 -8.16 -2.34 1.54
C LYS A 35 -7.02 -1.48 2.07
N ALA A 36 -5.78 -1.97 2.02
CA ALA A 36 -4.62 -1.21 2.48
C ALA A 36 -4.44 0.10 1.69
N ILE A 37 -4.52 0.05 0.37
CA ILE A 37 -4.40 1.23 -0.50
C ILE A 37 -5.57 2.19 -0.28
N PHE A 38 -6.80 1.69 -0.26
CA PHE A 38 -7.99 2.53 -0.11
C PHE A 38 -8.00 3.30 1.20
N ILE A 39 -7.60 2.64 2.29
CA ILE A 39 -7.51 3.29 3.61
C ILE A 39 -6.33 4.27 3.66
N SER A 40 -5.16 3.89 3.13
CA SER A 40 -3.95 4.71 3.24
C SER A 40 -3.97 5.94 2.34
N THR A 41 -4.58 5.85 1.14
CA THR A 41 -4.52 6.91 0.12
C THR A 41 -5.03 8.27 0.62
N PRO A 42 -6.23 8.43 1.20
CA PRO A 42 -6.70 9.74 1.62
C PRO A 42 -5.77 10.39 2.64
N PHE A 43 -5.32 9.64 3.64
CA PHE A 43 -4.42 10.17 4.67
C PHE A 43 -3.04 10.54 4.10
N ALA A 44 -2.49 9.72 3.21
CA ALA A 44 -1.22 10.00 2.55
C ALA A 44 -1.31 11.25 1.65
N MET A 45 -2.41 11.41 0.91
CA MET A 45 -2.62 12.58 0.05
C MET A 45 -2.80 13.85 0.85
N PHE A 46 -3.56 13.83 1.95
CA PHE A 46 -3.67 14.96 2.86
C PHE A 46 -2.31 15.35 3.46
N LEU A 47 -1.53 14.36 3.89
CA LEU A 47 -0.19 14.61 4.42
C LEU A 47 0.74 15.18 3.34
N ALA A 48 0.73 14.61 2.13
CA ALA A 48 1.52 15.11 1.00
C ALA A 48 1.18 16.57 0.65
N PHE A 49 -0.12 16.90 0.64
CA PHE A 49 -0.60 18.26 0.44
C PHE A 49 -0.13 19.19 1.57
N GLY A 50 -0.29 18.78 2.83
CA GLY A 50 0.18 19.53 4.00
C GLY A 50 1.70 19.77 3.97
N LEU A 51 2.46 18.77 3.53
CA LEU A 51 3.90 18.88 3.33
C LEU A 51 4.27 19.83 2.19
N ARG A 52 3.44 20.01 1.17
CA ARG A 52 3.72 20.92 0.05
C ARG A 52 3.39 22.38 0.37
N TYR A 53 2.24 22.63 0.94
CA TYR A 53 1.71 23.99 1.15
C TYR A 53 1.80 24.46 2.60
N GLY A 54 1.99 23.58 3.57
CA GLY A 54 2.17 23.93 4.96
C GLY A 54 3.50 24.66 5.21
N LYS A 55 3.43 25.73 5.96
CA LYS A 55 4.60 26.53 6.39
C LYS A 55 4.89 26.22 7.86
N PHE A 56 5.62 25.12 8.13
CA PHE A 56 6.02 24.74 9.49
C PHE A 56 7.49 24.29 9.54
N PRO A 57 8.18 24.49 10.67
CA PRO A 57 9.53 23.99 10.86
C PRO A 57 9.50 22.43 10.89
N GLY A 58 10.58 21.80 10.37
CA GLY A 58 10.67 20.32 10.36
C GLY A 58 10.08 19.63 9.13
N ARG A 59 9.45 20.35 8.21
CA ARG A 59 8.89 19.77 6.96
C ARG A 59 9.89 18.89 6.21
N ARG A 60 11.15 19.33 6.08
CA ARG A 60 12.21 18.59 5.40
C ARG A 60 12.52 17.28 6.14
N ILE A 61 12.50 17.30 7.46
CA ILE A 61 12.75 16.12 8.30
C ILE A 61 11.69 15.07 8.05
N ILE A 62 10.41 15.46 8.01
CA ILE A 62 9.30 14.55 7.73
C ILE A 62 9.41 13.95 6.32
N LEU A 63 9.73 14.75 5.31
CA LEU A 63 9.95 14.27 3.95
C LEU A 63 11.12 13.27 3.89
N THR A 64 12.24 13.60 4.52
CA THR A 64 13.41 12.70 4.60
C THR A 64 13.05 11.41 5.31
N PHE A 65 12.28 11.48 6.40
CA PHE A 65 11.81 10.30 7.13
C PHE A 65 11.00 9.36 6.22
N PHE A 66 9.99 9.88 5.50
CA PHE A 66 9.20 9.04 4.60
C PHE A 66 10.03 8.48 3.44
N ASN A 67 10.93 9.26 2.88
CA ASN A 67 11.85 8.77 1.85
C ASN A 67 12.80 7.69 2.39
N SER A 68 13.28 7.82 3.61
CA SER A 68 14.12 6.79 4.25
C SER A 68 13.34 5.50 4.52
N MET A 69 12.06 5.60 4.86
CA MET A 69 11.19 4.44 5.05
C MET A 69 11.05 3.57 3.80
N LEU A 70 11.24 4.12 2.60
CA LEU A 70 11.22 3.35 1.35
C LEU A 70 12.32 2.31 1.27
N SER A 71 13.43 2.52 1.99
CA SER A 71 14.60 1.63 2.00
C SER A 71 14.55 0.57 3.12
N ILE A 72 13.53 0.60 3.98
CA ILE A 72 13.43 -0.36 5.09
C ILE A 72 13.08 -1.76 4.54
N PRO A 73 13.83 -2.81 4.91
CA PRO A 73 13.49 -4.17 4.53
C PRO A 73 12.12 -4.57 5.10
N THR A 74 11.26 -5.09 4.26
CA THR A 74 9.87 -5.43 4.63
C THR A 74 9.77 -6.52 5.69
N VAL A 75 10.73 -7.44 5.69
CA VAL A 75 10.84 -8.49 6.72
C VAL A 75 11.04 -7.86 8.11
N VAL A 76 11.83 -6.78 8.21
CA VAL A 76 12.03 -6.06 9.47
C VAL A 76 10.73 -5.43 9.95
N VAL A 77 9.96 -4.82 9.04
CA VAL A 77 8.63 -4.27 9.37
C VAL A 77 7.67 -5.38 9.82
N GLY A 78 7.69 -6.52 9.12
CA GLY A 78 6.89 -7.70 9.47
C GLY A 78 7.25 -8.24 10.85
N LEU A 79 8.54 -8.37 11.16
CA LEU A 79 9.01 -8.83 12.46
C LEU A 79 8.63 -7.85 13.59
N PHE A 80 8.81 -6.55 13.35
CA PHE A 80 8.40 -5.52 14.31
C PHE A 80 6.90 -5.60 14.62
N LEU A 81 6.08 -5.69 13.58
CA LEU A 81 4.64 -5.85 13.71
C LEU A 81 4.27 -7.15 14.42
N TYR A 82 4.95 -8.25 14.11
CA TYR A 82 4.78 -9.53 14.80
C TYR A 82 5.01 -9.40 16.31
N VAL A 83 6.13 -8.77 16.73
CA VAL A 83 6.44 -8.54 18.15
C VAL A 83 5.37 -7.68 18.82
N LEU A 84 4.87 -6.65 18.15
CA LEU A 84 3.82 -5.79 18.70
C LEU A 84 2.47 -6.50 18.86
N LEU A 85 2.12 -7.39 17.93
CA LEU A 85 0.81 -8.07 17.89
C LEU A 85 0.80 -9.44 18.60
N THR A 86 1.97 -9.98 19.00
CA THR A 86 2.04 -11.21 19.76
C THR A 86 1.37 -11.06 21.14
N ARG A 87 0.94 -12.14 21.74
CA ARG A 87 0.21 -12.15 23.05
C ARG A 87 0.96 -11.43 24.17
N GLN A 88 2.28 -11.41 24.11
CA GLN A 88 3.15 -10.73 25.08
C GLN A 88 3.47 -9.27 24.66
N GLY A 89 3.05 -8.86 23.47
CA GLY A 89 3.27 -7.53 22.93
C GLY A 89 2.21 -6.53 23.40
N PRO A 90 2.47 -5.23 23.21
CA PRO A 90 1.58 -4.15 23.67
C PRO A 90 0.19 -4.18 23.04
N PHE A 91 0.02 -4.79 21.89
CA PHE A 91 -1.27 -4.93 21.17
C PHE A 91 -1.78 -6.39 21.14
N GLY A 92 -1.24 -7.26 22.00
CA GLY A 92 -1.61 -8.67 22.06
C GLY A 92 -3.08 -8.92 22.39
N ASP A 93 -3.69 -8.06 23.19
CA ASP A 93 -5.10 -8.14 23.59
C ASP A 93 -6.05 -7.99 22.40
N LEU A 94 -5.63 -7.34 21.32
CA LEU A 94 -6.41 -7.16 20.09
C LEU A 94 -6.56 -8.46 19.29
N LYS A 95 -5.76 -9.49 19.58
CA LYS A 95 -5.78 -10.82 18.92
C LYS A 95 -5.75 -10.74 17.38
N LEU A 96 -4.99 -9.78 16.85
CA LEU A 96 -4.92 -9.53 15.40
C LEU A 96 -3.92 -10.43 14.68
N LEU A 97 -2.94 -10.99 15.41
CA LEU A 97 -1.90 -11.83 14.79
C LEU A 97 -2.54 -13.00 14.05
N PHE A 98 -2.02 -13.30 12.86
CA PHE A 98 -2.52 -14.33 11.93
C PHE A 98 -3.93 -14.08 11.39
N THR A 99 -4.32 -12.81 11.28
CA THR A 99 -5.58 -12.40 10.65
C THR A 99 -5.34 -11.56 9.39
N GLN A 100 -6.36 -11.46 8.53
CA GLN A 100 -6.34 -10.56 7.38
C GLN A 100 -6.17 -9.10 7.80
N SER A 101 -6.72 -8.70 8.94
CA SER A 101 -6.57 -7.33 9.47
C SER A 101 -5.12 -6.99 9.79
N ALA A 102 -4.35 -7.93 10.37
CA ALA A 102 -2.92 -7.72 10.59
C ALA A 102 -2.15 -7.57 9.26
N MET A 103 -2.51 -8.34 8.23
CA MET A 103 -1.94 -8.20 6.90
C MET A 103 -2.24 -6.81 6.31
N VAL A 104 -3.49 -6.34 6.40
CA VAL A 104 -3.88 -5.00 5.93
C VAL A 104 -3.08 -3.93 6.64
N ILE A 105 -2.95 -3.97 7.97
CA ILE A 105 -2.15 -3.02 8.77
C ILE A 105 -0.69 -3.02 8.30
N GLY A 106 -0.09 -4.19 8.13
CA GLY A 106 1.27 -4.32 7.65
C GLY A 106 1.48 -3.72 6.26
N GLN A 107 0.55 -3.98 5.36
CA GLN A 107 0.57 -3.42 4.01
C GLN A 107 0.33 -1.91 3.99
N MET A 108 -0.51 -1.37 4.90
CA MET A 108 -0.67 0.08 5.09
C MET A 108 0.64 0.74 5.50
N ILE A 109 1.38 0.15 6.43
CA ILE A 109 2.70 0.67 6.88
C ILE A 109 3.69 0.75 5.70
N LEU A 110 3.64 -0.21 4.77
CA LEU A 110 4.50 -0.21 3.58
C LEU A 110 4.06 0.79 2.51
N CYS A 111 2.78 0.82 2.17
CA CYS A 111 2.32 1.67 1.07
C CYS A 111 2.24 3.16 1.47
N PHE A 112 2.03 3.47 2.74
CA PHE A 112 1.85 4.84 3.20
C PHE A 112 3.05 5.74 2.87
N PRO A 113 4.32 5.36 3.15
CA PRO A 113 5.48 6.16 2.75
C PRO A 113 5.58 6.37 1.24
N ILE A 114 5.25 5.35 0.44
CA ILE A 114 5.27 5.43 -1.02
C ILE A 114 4.24 6.44 -1.52
N LEU A 115 3.01 6.33 -1.01
CA LEU A 115 1.92 7.24 -1.36
C LEU A 115 2.23 8.68 -0.96
N VAL A 116 2.83 8.91 0.22
CA VAL A 116 3.25 10.26 0.67
C VAL A 116 4.35 10.80 -0.22
N ALA A 117 5.41 10.03 -0.49
CA ALA A 117 6.56 10.48 -1.28
C ALA A 117 6.17 10.80 -2.73
N LEU A 118 5.48 9.87 -3.40
CA LEU A 118 5.05 10.05 -4.79
C LEU A 118 3.91 11.07 -4.92
N GLY A 119 2.97 11.07 -3.96
CA GLY A 119 1.91 12.08 -3.89
C GLY A 119 2.49 13.49 -3.70
N TYR A 120 3.48 13.64 -2.83
CA TYR A 120 4.19 14.91 -2.66
C TYR A 120 4.90 15.34 -3.95
N ALA A 121 5.60 14.42 -4.63
CA ALA A 121 6.26 14.72 -5.91
C ALA A 121 5.25 15.14 -6.99
N ALA A 122 4.10 14.47 -7.07
CA ALA A 122 3.04 14.83 -7.99
C ALA A 122 2.47 16.23 -7.69
N ILE A 123 2.18 16.53 -6.41
CA ILE A 123 1.66 17.86 -6.02
C ILE A 123 2.74 18.95 -6.20
N GLN A 124 4.01 18.61 -6.05
CA GLN A 124 5.12 19.55 -6.25
C GLN A 124 5.31 19.94 -7.71
N SER A 125 4.89 19.12 -8.68
CA SER A 125 4.99 19.42 -10.10
C SER A 125 4.02 20.53 -10.56
N VAL A 126 3.00 20.85 -9.77
CA VAL A 126 2.06 21.94 -10.06
C VAL A 126 2.72 23.29 -9.81
N ASP A 127 2.51 24.23 -10.73
CA ASP A 127 2.93 25.64 -10.54
C ASP A 127 2.22 26.20 -9.28
N SER A 128 3.02 26.82 -8.41
CA SER A 128 2.51 27.46 -7.18
C SER A 128 1.46 28.53 -7.45
N ARG A 129 1.48 29.11 -8.64
CA ARG A 129 0.50 30.10 -9.09
C ARG A 129 -0.93 29.57 -9.13
N VAL A 130 -1.13 28.27 -9.36
CA VAL A 130 -2.48 27.67 -9.38
C VAL A 130 -3.18 27.86 -8.03
N TRP A 131 -2.47 27.62 -6.93
CA TRP A 131 -2.98 27.88 -5.59
C TRP A 131 -3.27 29.36 -5.34
N GLU A 132 -2.31 30.21 -5.68
CA GLU A 132 -2.42 31.66 -5.47
C GLU A 132 -3.57 32.26 -6.30
N THR A 133 -3.68 31.87 -7.58
CA THR A 133 -4.76 32.31 -8.46
C THR A 133 -6.13 31.91 -7.95
N ALA A 134 -6.29 30.64 -7.53
CA ALA A 134 -7.56 30.17 -6.97
C ALA A 134 -7.95 31.02 -5.73
N ARG A 135 -7.00 31.34 -4.87
CA ARG A 135 -7.22 32.13 -3.67
C ARG A 135 -7.54 33.60 -3.98
N THR A 136 -6.86 34.21 -4.93
CA THR A 136 -7.10 35.62 -5.34
C THR A 136 -8.44 35.79 -6.04
N LEU A 137 -8.93 34.76 -6.74
CA LEU A 137 -10.27 34.72 -7.33
C LEU A 137 -11.37 34.47 -6.31
N GLY A 138 -11.05 34.40 -5.00
CA GLY A 138 -12.01 34.24 -3.92
C GLY A 138 -12.43 32.79 -3.66
N ALA A 139 -11.77 31.80 -4.26
CA ALA A 139 -12.09 30.40 -4.01
C ALA A 139 -11.81 30.03 -2.54
N PRO A 140 -12.74 29.34 -1.86
CA PRO A 140 -12.48 28.80 -0.53
C PRO A 140 -11.37 27.76 -0.59
N SER A 141 -10.64 27.57 0.52
CA SER A 141 -9.44 26.71 0.56
C SER A 141 -9.70 25.29 0.07
N TRP A 142 -10.87 24.71 0.37
CA TRP A 142 -11.21 23.35 -0.07
C TRP A 142 -11.36 23.26 -1.59
N TYR A 143 -11.87 24.30 -2.25
CA TYR A 143 -11.96 24.35 -3.71
C TYR A 143 -10.58 24.42 -4.37
N ALA A 144 -9.68 25.24 -3.82
CA ALA A 144 -8.29 25.31 -4.27
C ALA A 144 -7.56 23.96 -4.11
N ILE A 145 -7.83 23.22 -3.01
CA ILE A 145 -7.32 21.86 -2.80
C ILE A 145 -7.82 20.90 -3.89
N LEU A 146 -9.12 20.90 -4.15
CA LEU A 146 -9.71 20.04 -5.18
C LEU A 146 -9.15 20.37 -6.58
N THR A 147 -8.97 21.65 -6.90
CA THR A 147 -8.37 22.07 -8.18
C THR A 147 -6.97 21.51 -8.35
N ILE A 148 -6.14 21.54 -7.30
CA ILE A 148 -4.80 20.96 -7.33
C ILE A 148 -4.86 19.45 -7.52
N PHE A 149 -5.71 18.73 -6.76
CA PHE A 149 -5.86 17.29 -6.93
C PHE A 149 -6.35 16.90 -8.32
N TYR A 150 -7.23 17.71 -8.91
CA TYR A 150 -7.67 17.50 -10.29
C TYR A 150 -6.54 17.70 -11.29
N GLU A 151 -5.70 18.72 -11.10
CA GLU A 151 -4.54 19.00 -11.96
C GLU A 151 -3.53 17.84 -11.94
N VAL A 152 -3.23 17.30 -10.76
CA VAL A 152 -2.24 16.22 -10.57
C VAL A 152 -2.83 14.81 -10.65
N ARG A 153 -4.08 14.64 -11.02
CA ARG A 153 -4.80 13.35 -10.96
C ARG A 153 -4.03 12.17 -11.58
N TYR A 154 -3.32 12.39 -12.68
CA TYR A 154 -2.53 11.33 -13.33
C TYR A 154 -1.28 10.97 -12.50
N GLY A 155 -0.62 11.96 -11.90
CA GLY A 155 0.48 11.73 -10.99
C GLY A 155 0.05 11.01 -9.71
N LEU A 156 -1.13 11.35 -9.18
CA LEU A 156 -1.72 10.65 -8.02
C LEU A 156 -2.12 9.22 -8.38
N LEU A 157 -2.69 9.01 -9.57
CA LEU A 157 -3.00 7.67 -10.04
C LEU A 157 -1.73 6.83 -10.17
N ALA A 158 -0.65 7.38 -10.72
CA ALA A 158 0.64 6.71 -10.80
C ALA A 158 1.18 6.34 -9.41
N ALA A 159 1.05 7.23 -8.41
CA ALA A 159 1.44 6.97 -7.03
C ALA A 159 0.62 5.80 -6.41
N ILE A 160 -0.69 5.79 -6.66
CA ILE A 160 -1.59 4.71 -6.18
C ILE A 160 -1.22 3.38 -6.82
N LEU A 161 -1.00 3.35 -8.14
CA LEU A 161 -0.62 2.14 -8.87
C LEU A 161 0.76 1.62 -8.41
N ALA A 162 1.72 2.50 -8.17
CA ALA A 162 3.03 2.13 -7.63
C ALA A 162 2.90 1.53 -6.21
N GLY A 163 2.10 2.16 -5.35
CA GLY A 163 1.77 1.63 -4.01
C GLY A 163 1.10 0.27 -4.09
N PHE A 164 0.13 0.10 -4.97
CA PHE A 164 -0.57 -1.16 -5.17
C PHE A 164 0.36 -2.28 -5.65
N GLY A 165 1.19 -2.00 -6.67
CA GLY A 165 2.18 -2.95 -7.16
C GLY A 165 3.16 -3.40 -6.07
N ARG A 166 3.59 -2.47 -5.21
CA ARG A 166 4.46 -2.78 -4.06
C ARG A 166 3.80 -3.68 -3.04
N VAL A 167 2.53 -3.41 -2.73
CA VAL A 167 1.75 -4.14 -1.72
C VAL A 167 1.38 -5.55 -2.20
N ILE A 168 0.92 -5.69 -3.44
CA ILE A 168 0.47 -6.99 -3.97
C ILE A 168 1.65 -7.97 -4.14
N SER A 169 2.86 -7.45 -4.37
CA SER A 169 4.08 -8.26 -4.49
C SER A 169 4.74 -8.62 -3.14
N GLU A 170 4.15 -8.19 -2.01
CA GLU A 170 4.77 -8.33 -0.71
C GLU A 170 4.63 -9.73 -0.13
N VAL A 171 5.75 -10.33 0.25
CA VAL A 171 5.85 -11.68 0.86
C VAL A 171 6.12 -11.59 2.36
N GLY A 172 7.11 -10.79 2.76
CA GLY A 172 7.70 -10.80 4.10
C GLY A 172 6.70 -10.52 5.21
N ILE A 173 5.95 -9.42 5.10
CA ILE A 173 4.91 -9.07 6.08
C ILE A 173 3.79 -10.10 6.06
N SER A 174 3.32 -10.51 4.88
CA SER A 174 2.23 -11.47 4.74
C SER A 174 2.57 -12.81 5.40
N MET A 175 3.81 -13.27 5.28
CA MET A 175 4.28 -14.48 5.97
C MET A 175 4.35 -14.30 7.49
N MET A 176 4.95 -13.19 7.96
CA MET A 176 5.20 -12.93 9.38
C MET A 176 3.89 -12.74 10.17
N VAL A 177 3.01 -11.86 9.72
CA VAL A 177 1.80 -11.51 10.47
C VAL A 177 0.55 -12.24 10.01
N GLY A 178 0.53 -12.77 8.78
CA GLY A 178 -0.57 -13.57 8.24
C GLY A 178 -0.47 -15.06 8.56
N GLY A 179 0.77 -15.60 8.67
CA GLY A 179 1.01 -17.01 9.00
C GLY A 179 0.66 -18.00 7.90
N ASN A 180 0.38 -17.55 6.67
CA ASN A 180 0.12 -18.39 5.48
C ASN A 180 -0.92 -19.49 5.70
N ILE A 181 -2.02 -19.19 6.40
CA ILE A 181 -3.08 -20.16 6.72
C ILE A 181 -3.96 -20.37 5.48
N MET A 182 -4.05 -21.62 5.03
CA MET A 182 -4.85 -22.04 3.88
C MET A 182 -6.33 -21.62 4.04
N GLY A 183 -6.89 -21.03 2.98
CA GLY A 183 -8.27 -20.54 2.98
C GLY A 183 -8.55 -19.28 3.81
N TYR A 184 -7.55 -18.75 4.57
CA TYR A 184 -7.78 -17.61 5.46
C TYR A 184 -6.79 -16.45 5.29
N THR A 185 -5.46 -16.70 5.27
CA THR A 185 -4.43 -15.67 5.13
C THR A 185 -3.41 -15.97 4.05
N ARG A 186 -3.51 -17.13 3.38
CA ARG A 186 -2.64 -17.48 2.25
C ARG A 186 -2.97 -16.60 1.05
N ASN A 187 -2.02 -15.75 0.65
CA ASN A 187 -2.12 -14.93 -0.54
C ASN A 187 -1.25 -15.49 -1.69
N ILE A 188 -1.30 -14.88 -2.89
CA ILE A 188 -0.55 -15.35 -4.06
C ILE A 188 0.94 -15.47 -3.76
N THR A 189 1.53 -14.43 -3.16
CA THR A 189 2.98 -14.36 -2.92
C THR A 189 3.43 -15.37 -1.88
N THR A 190 2.64 -15.61 -0.83
CA THR A 190 2.95 -16.62 0.21
C THR A 190 2.68 -18.04 -0.26
N ALA A 191 1.72 -18.26 -1.16
CA ALA A 191 1.50 -19.55 -1.80
C ALA A 191 2.71 -19.93 -2.68
N ILE A 192 3.17 -19.02 -3.55
CA ILE A 192 4.34 -19.24 -4.39
C ILE A 192 5.59 -19.52 -3.52
N ALA A 193 5.80 -18.73 -2.46
CA ALA A 193 6.97 -18.90 -1.59
C ALA A 193 7.00 -20.22 -0.81
N LEU A 194 5.85 -20.91 -0.68
CA LEU A 194 5.78 -22.20 -0.02
C LEU A 194 6.01 -23.38 -0.98
N GLU A 195 5.69 -23.19 -2.26
CA GLU A 195 5.75 -24.25 -3.27
C GLU A 195 7.06 -24.24 -4.08
N THR A 196 7.94 -23.26 -3.84
CA THR A 196 9.28 -23.18 -4.44
C THR A 196 10.37 -23.65 -3.49
#